data_913d373072393753163e3f660de900fd
#
_entry.id   913d373072393753163e3f660de900fd
#
_cell.length_a   1.000
_cell.length_b   1.000
_cell.length_c   1.000
_cell.angle_alpha   90.00
_cell.angle_beta   90.00
_cell.angle_gamma   90.00
#
_symmetry.space_group_name_H-M   'P 1'
#
loop_
_entity.id
_entity.type
_entity.pdbx_description
1 polymer ?
#
loop_
_entity_poly.entity_id
_entity_poly.type
_entity_poly.pdbx_seq_one_letter_code
_entity_poly.pdbx_strand_id
1 'polypeptide(L)'
;MKLNLQRPIIFFDLETTGVQITRDRIVEISILKISPDGERETKTRRINPEMPIPAEASAVHGITDADVADCPTFAQVARSLYTWLEGCDIAGFNSNRFDVPMLVEEFLRAGVAVDFDDRHFVDVQTIFHKMERRTLEAAYKFYCGKTLENAHSAEADTLATFEVLEAQLDRYPEDLKNDIPALAEFSTHGRRVDFAGSLAYNDKDEIVINFGKYKGVPVTEVFRKDSGYYNWVMGAQFPLETKRWFSRLYQETRKL
;
A
#
# COMPACT_ATOMS: atom_id res chain seq x y z
N MET A 1 22.73 -18.99 2.73
CA MET A 1 23.42 -18.10 3.71
C MET A 1 22.52 -18.03 4.94
N LYS A 2 23.10 -18.12 6.16
CA LYS A 2 22.33 -17.95 7.41
C LYS A 2 22.49 -16.51 7.91
N LEU A 3 21.51 -16.03 8.67
CA LEU A 3 21.63 -14.72 9.33
C LEU A 3 22.79 -14.76 10.34
N ASN A 4 23.60 -13.70 10.36
CA ASN A 4 24.63 -13.50 11.37
C ASN A 4 24.05 -12.64 12.50
N LEU A 5 23.63 -13.29 13.57
CA LEU A 5 22.91 -12.65 14.68
C LEU A 5 23.85 -12.46 15.89
N GLN A 6 23.87 -11.25 16.44
CA GLN A 6 24.53 -10.94 17.70
C GLN A 6 23.57 -11.13 18.90
N ARG A 7 22.28 -11.00 18.67
CA ARG A 7 21.19 -11.24 19.61
C ARG A 7 20.00 -11.86 18.88
N PRO A 8 19.03 -12.43 19.57
CA PRO A 8 17.85 -12.98 18.91
C PRO A 8 17.14 -11.94 18.04
N ILE A 9 16.55 -12.39 16.94
CA ILE A 9 15.67 -11.60 16.10
C ILE A 9 14.28 -12.24 16.03
N ILE A 10 13.25 -11.43 16.05
CA ILE A 10 11.88 -11.87 15.79
C ILE A 10 11.43 -11.40 14.42
N PHE A 11 10.75 -12.29 13.70
CA PHE A 11 9.90 -11.95 12.56
C PHE A 11 8.47 -12.04 13.03
N PHE A 12 7.66 -11.05 12.72
CA PHE A 12 6.25 -11.08 13.11
C PHE A 12 5.35 -10.45 12.08
N ASP A 13 4.09 -10.83 12.14
CA ASP A 13 3.03 -10.34 11.29
C ASP A 13 1.74 -10.25 12.11
N LEU A 14 0.85 -9.32 11.77
CA LEU A 14 -0.38 -9.02 12.48
C LEU A 14 -1.60 -9.11 11.58
N GLU A 15 -2.64 -9.78 12.06
CA GLU A 15 -3.99 -9.58 11.53
C GLU A 15 -4.76 -8.61 12.43
N THR A 16 -5.54 -7.72 11.84
CA THR A 16 -6.15 -6.60 12.55
C THR A 16 -7.58 -6.33 12.08
N THR A 17 -8.36 -5.60 12.87
CA THR A 17 -9.71 -5.14 12.49
C THR A 17 -9.70 -4.10 11.38
N GLY A 18 -8.54 -3.56 11.02
CA GLY A 18 -8.35 -2.55 9.98
C GLY A 18 -6.97 -1.91 10.06
N VAL A 19 -6.74 -0.85 9.27
CA VAL A 19 -5.42 -0.25 9.07
C VAL A 19 -5.18 1.05 9.85
N GLN A 20 -6.13 1.49 10.67
CA GLN A 20 -6.00 2.72 11.44
C GLN A 20 -5.43 2.44 12.83
N ILE A 21 -4.14 2.68 13.02
CA ILE A 21 -3.39 2.37 14.26
C ILE A 21 -4.08 2.89 15.53
N THR A 22 -4.65 4.09 15.49
CA THR A 22 -5.30 4.71 16.64
C THR A 22 -6.68 4.15 16.99
N ARG A 23 -7.29 3.36 16.09
CA ARG A 23 -8.65 2.84 16.27
C ARG A 23 -8.72 1.32 16.22
N ASP A 24 -8.03 0.76 15.25
CA ASP A 24 -8.13 -0.67 14.97
C ASP A 24 -7.31 -1.49 15.99
N ARG A 25 -7.60 -2.78 16.06
CA ARG A 25 -7.09 -3.69 17.08
C ARG A 25 -6.50 -4.94 16.45
N ILE A 26 -5.56 -5.57 17.13
CA ILE A 26 -4.98 -6.85 16.72
C ILE A 26 -5.99 -7.98 16.98
N VAL A 27 -6.19 -8.85 15.99
CA VAL A 27 -7.00 -10.08 16.09
C VAL A 27 -6.15 -11.35 16.08
N GLU A 28 -4.97 -11.31 15.47
CA GLU A 28 -3.98 -12.38 15.54
C GLU A 28 -2.56 -11.79 15.47
N ILE A 29 -1.64 -12.40 16.18
CA ILE A 29 -0.22 -12.14 16.09
C ILE A 29 0.53 -13.46 15.88
N SER A 30 1.39 -13.50 14.86
CA SER A 30 2.31 -14.61 14.62
C SER A 30 3.76 -14.14 14.73
N ILE A 31 4.58 -14.85 15.47
CA ILE A 31 5.96 -14.48 15.74
C ILE A 31 6.87 -15.70 15.56
N LEU A 32 7.94 -15.52 14.80
CA LEU A 32 9.05 -16.45 14.68
C LEU A 32 10.28 -15.80 15.33
N LYS A 33 10.79 -16.39 16.42
CA LYS A 33 12.04 -15.99 17.07
C LYS A 33 13.17 -16.87 16.59
N ILE A 34 14.31 -16.27 16.25
CA ILE A 34 15.53 -16.96 15.83
C ILE A 34 16.65 -16.51 16.74
N SER A 35 17.29 -17.47 17.42
CA SER A 35 18.43 -17.24 18.32
C SER A 35 19.76 -17.25 17.54
N PRO A 36 20.84 -16.69 18.09
CA PRO A 36 22.18 -16.67 17.44
C PRO A 36 22.75 -18.06 17.11
N ASP A 37 22.39 -19.09 17.88
CA ASP A 37 22.75 -20.50 17.63
C ASP A 37 21.93 -21.15 16.51
N GLY A 38 20.87 -20.43 16.02
CA GLY A 38 19.98 -20.86 14.95
C GLY A 38 18.74 -21.60 15.43
N GLU A 39 18.49 -21.69 16.73
CA GLU A 39 17.24 -22.22 17.28
C GLU A 39 16.06 -21.34 16.83
N ARG A 40 14.91 -21.98 16.57
CA ARG A 40 13.69 -21.32 16.08
C ARG A 40 12.50 -21.66 16.96
N GLU A 41 11.81 -20.64 17.43
CA GLU A 41 10.55 -20.76 18.13
C GLU A 41 9.46 -19.98 17.39
N THR A 42 8.31 -20.63 17.18
CA THR A 42 7.13 -19.97 16.58
C THR A 42 6.00 -19.91 17.57
N LYS A 43 5.34 -18.78 17.67
CA LYS A 43 4.12 -18.58 18.46
C LYS A 43 3.10 -17.81 17.62
N THR A 44 1.92 -18.39 17.49
CA THR A 44 0.76 -17.71 16.92
C THR A 44 -0.33 -17.65 17.98
N ARG A 45 -0.98 -16.49 18.10
CA ARG A 45 -2.04 -16.29 19.08
C ARG A 45 -3.15 -15.42 18.52
N ARG A 46 -4.37 -15.93 18.59
CA ARG A 46 -5.59 -15.14 18.38
C ARG A 46 -5.89 -14.30 19.60
N ILE A 47 -6.43 -13.11 19.35
CA ILE A 47 -6.68 -12.08 20.36
C ILE A 47 -8.09 -11.56 20.14
N ASN A 48 -8.84 -11.46 21.23
CA ASN A 48 -10.14 -10.80 21.22
C ASN A 48 -9.90 -9.28 21.11
N PRO A 49 -10.31 -8.64 20.03
CA PRO A 49 -10.07 -7.20 19.82
C PRO A 49 -11.01 -6.31 20.66
N GLU A 50 -11.97 -6.88 21.40
CA GLU A 50 -12.99 -6.17 22.18
C GLU A 50 -13.85 -5.21 21.35
N MET A 51 -13.92 -5.45 20.03
CA MET A 51 -14.77 -4.73 19.08
C MET A 51 -15.10 -5.65 17.91
N PRO A 52 -16.18 -5.36 17.16
CA PRO A 52 -16.54 -6.14 15.97
C PRO A 52 -15.44 -6.09 14.91
N ILE A 53 -15.19 -7.23 14.27
CA ILE A 53 -14.28 -7.34 13.12
C ILE A 53 -15.08 -6.98 11.85
N PRO A 54 -14.70 -5.92 11.12
CA PRO A 54 -15.36 -5.56 9.87
C PRO A 54 -15.32 -6.70 8.84
N ALA A 55 -16.40 -6.83 8.05
CA ALA A 55 -16.50 -7.88 7.03
C ALA A 55 -15.35 -7.83 6.01
N GLU A 56 -14.88 -6.64 5.68
CA GLU A 56 -13.75 -6.42 4.77
C GLU A 56 -12.46 -7.00 5.36
N ALA A 57 -12.22 -6.83 6.66
CA ALA A 57 -11.06 -7.40 7.35
C ALA A 57 -11.15 -8.93 7.39
N SER A 58 -12.31 -9.46 7.80
CA SER A 58 -12.57 -10.92 7.80
C SER A 58 -12.41 -11.54 6.41
N ALA A 59 -12.76 -10.83 5.33
CA ALA A 59 -12.57 -11.30 3.96
C ALA A 59 -11.08 -11.43 3.57
N VAL A 60 -10.19 -10.65 4.20
CA VAL A 60 -8.74 -10.72 3.95
C VAL A 60 -8.08 -11.86 4.73
N HIS A 61 -8.26 -11.91 6.04
CA HIS A 61 -7.53 -12.85 6.91
C HIS A 61 -8.35 -14.07 7.36
N GLY A 62 -9.66 -14.11 7.06
CA GLY A 62 -10.51 -15.26 7.36
C GLY A 62 -10.95 -15.40 8.84
N ILE A 63 -10.59 -14.46 9.71
CA ILE A 63 -10.93 -14.49 11.14
C ILE A 63 -12.22 -13.70 11.36
N THR A 64 -13.15 -14.29 12.10
CA THR A 64 -14.45 -13.69 12.42
C THR A 64 -14.58 -13.44 13.94
N ASP A 65 -15.60 -12.69 14.35
CA ASP A 65 -15.89 -12.45 15.76
C ASP A 65 -16.02 -13.76 16.55
N ALA A 66 -16.63 -14.80 15.95
CA ALA A 66 -16.78 -16.10 16.58
C ALA A 66 -15.45 -16.80 16.85
N ASP A 67 -14.44 -16.58 16.01
CA ASP A 67 -13.12 -17.21 16.15
C ASP A 67 -12.29 -16.62 17.30
N VAL A 68 -12.63 -15.42 17.76
CA VAL A 68 -11.89 -14.69 18.80
C VAL A 68 -12.70 -14.41 20.05
N ALA A 69 -13.97 -14.80 20.09
CA ALA A 69 -14.88 -14.53 21.21
C ALA A 69 -14.32 -15.01 22.56
N ASP A 70 -13.79 -16.21 22.58
CA ASP A 70 -13.22 -16.85 23.79
C ASP A 70 -11.71 -16.69 23.90
N CYS A 71 -11.08 -15.89 23.01
CA CYS A 71 -9.65 -15.62 23.04
C CYS A 71 -9.31 -14.56 24.10
N PRO A 72 -8.08 -14.57 24.65
CA PRO A 72 -7.65 -13.54 25.56
C PRO A 72 -7.59 -12.18 24.84
N THR A 73 -7.88 -11.10 25.59
CA THR A 73 -7.66 -9.74 25.09
C THR A 73 -6.16 -9.41 24.99
N PHE A 74 -5.80 -8.37 24.22
CA PHE A 74 -4.40 -7.96 24.15
C PHE A 74 -3.85 -7.57 25.53
N ALA A 75 -4.64 -6.89 26.36
CA ALA A 75 -4.26 -6.52 27.73
C ALA A 75 -3.88 -7.72 28.60
N GLN A 76 -4.55 -8.86 28.44
CA GLN A 76 -4.27 -10.09 29.21
C GLN A 76 -2.95 -10.74 28.78
N VAL A 77 -2.53 -10.59 27.54
CA VAL A 77 -1.31 -11.24 27.03
C VAL A 77 -0.12 -10.29 26.93
N ALA A 78 -0.33 -8.98 27.00
CA ALA A 78 0.66 -7.95 26.73
C ALA A 78 1.98 -8.15 27.51
N ARG A 79 1.93 -8.36 28.82
CA ARG A 79 3.16 -8.53 29.61
C ARG A 79 3.94 -9.76 29.20
N SER A 80 3.30 -10.91 29.04
CA SER A 80 3.97 -12.14 28.63
C SER A 80 4.53 -12.04 27.22
N LEU A 81 3.80 -11.37 26.34
CA LEU A 81 4.26 -11.08 24.98
C LEU A 81 5.50 -10.17 24.98
N TYR A 82 5.47 -9.07 25.73
CA TYR A 82 6.61 -8.15 25.83
C TYR A 82 7.85 -8.83 26.38
N THR A 83 7.72 -9.63 27.45
CA THR A 83 8.85 -10.39 28.01
C THR A 83 9.47 -11.34 26.97
N TRP A 84 8.65 -11.96 26.11
CA TRP A 84 9.14 -12.85 25.07
C TRP A 84 9.87 -12.12 23.93
N LEU A 85 9.50 -10.86 23.69
CA LEU A 85 10.16 -9.97 22.73
C LEU A 85 11.41 -9.28 23.30
N GLU A 86 11.62 -9.35 24.62
CA GLU A 86 12.69 -8.61 25.28
C GLU A 86 14.08 -9.01 24.77
N GLY A 87 14.96 -8.02 24.53
CA GLY A 87 16.31 -8.23 24.03
C GLY A 87 16.42 -8.70 22.58
N CYS A 88 15.33 -8.75 21.83
CA CYS A 88 15.33 -9.16 20.42
C CYS A 88 15.36 -7.95 19.47
N ASP A 89 16.06 -8.10 18.34
CA ASP A 89 15.83 -7.26 17.16
C ASP A 89 14.50 -7.66 16.48
N ILE A 90 13.97 -6.80 15.64
CA ILE A 90 12.63 -6.92 15.06
C ILE A 90 12.70 -6.92 13.54
N ALA A 91 12.00 -7.85 12.91
CA ALA A 91 11.88 -7.91 11.46
C ALA A 91 10.43 -8.20 11.03
N GLY A 92 10.08 -7.79 9.81
CA GLY A 92 8.79 -8.09 9.18
C GLY A 92 8.74 -7.57 7.75
N PHE A 93 7.58 -7.70 7.13
CA PHE A 93 7.35 -7.21 5.77
C PHE A 93 6.42 -5.98 5.82
N ASN A 94 6.90 -4.80 5.44
CA ASN A 94 6.24 -3.50 5.63
C ASN A 94 5.98 -3.15 7.12
N SER A 95 6.63 -3.86 8.02
CA SER A 95 6.35 -3.82 9.45
C SER A 95 6.67 -2.46 10.09
N ASN A 96 7.66 -1.74 9.59
CA ASN A 96 8.01 -0.41 10.12
C ASN A 96 6.90 0.64 9.92
N ARG A 97 6.01 0.44 8.93
CA ARG A 97 4.92 1.37 8.65
C ARG A 97 3.60 0.99 9.29
N PHE A 98 3.40 -0.28 9.62
CA PHE A 98 2.13 -0.77 10.12
C PHE A 98 2.27 -1.64 11.38
N ASP A 99 2.88 -2.82 11.29
CA ASP A 99 2.86 -3.81 12.38
C ASP A 99 3.55 -3.30 13.65
N VAL A 100 4.73 -2.69 13.52
CA VAL A 100 5.46 -2.14 14.67
C VAL A 100 4.67 -1.02 15.35
N PRO A 101 4.19 0.02 14.64
CA PRO A 101 3.33 1.04 15.24
C PRO A 101 2.05 0.49 15.87
N MET A 102 1.38 -0.50 15.25
CA MET A 102 0.18 -1.13 15.78
C MET A 102 0.47 -1.89 17.07
N LEU A 103 1.55 -2.67 17.09
CA LEU A 103 1.97 -3.44 18.26
C LEU A 103 2.34 -2.53 19.43
N VAL A 104 3.07 -1.44 19.18
CA VAL A 104 3.42 -0.44 20.18
C VAL A 104 2.14 0.21 20.76
N GLU A 105 1.21 0.60 19.90
CA GLU A 105 -0.06 1.21 20.32
C GLU A 105 -0.86 0.24 21.22
N GLU A 106 -0.94 -1.03 20.87
CA GLU A 106 -1.65 -2.05 21.68
C GLU A 106 -0.97 -2.26 23.03
N PHE A 107 0.37 -2.28 23.11
CA PHE A 107 1.08 -2.34 24.39
C PHE A 107 0.77 -1.13 25.27
N LEU A 108 0.79 0.07 24.70
CA LEU A 108 0.49 1.31 25.43
C LEU A 108 -0.96 1.34 25.93
N ARG A 109 -1.92 0.90 25.11
CA ARG A 109 -3.33 0.72 25.53
C ARG A 109 -3.47 -0.28 26.67
N ALA A 110 -2.67 -1.33 26.67
CA ALA A 110 -2.62 -2.33 27.74
C ALA A 110 -1.90 -1.84 29.00
N GLY A 111 -1.38 -0.59 29.03
CA GLY A 111 -0.62 -0.04 30.15
C GLY A 111 0.79 -0.67 30.30
N VAL A 112 1.32 -1.25 29.24
CA VAL A 112 2.69 -1.79 29.20
C VAL A 112 3.59 -0.78 28.50
N ALA A 113 4.48 -0.15 29.26
CA ALA A 113 5.52 0.69 28.70
C ALA A 113 6.51 -0.19 27.93
N VAL A 114 6.66 0.09 26.64
CA VAL A 114 7.61 -0.60 25.76
C VAL A 114 8.79 0.29 25.49
N ASP A 115 9.97 -0.29 25.53
CA ASP A 115 11.23 0.33 25.13
C ASP A 115 11.83 -0.45 23.97
N PHE A 116 11.90 0.20 22.83
CA PHE A 116 12.49 -0.35 21.61
C PHE A 116 13.70 0.46 21.12
N ASP A 117 14.21 1.40 21.91
CA ASP A 117 15.25 2.35 21.49
C ASP A 117 16.58 1.66 21.12
N ASP A 118 16.95 0.59 21.83
CA ASP A 118 18.16 -0.18 21.56
C ASP A 118 17.99 -1.32 20.55
N ARG A 119 16.88 -1.37 19.81
CA ARG A 119 16.57 -2.46 18.88
C ARG A 119 16.81 -2.05 17.43
N HIS A 120 17.21 -3.02 16.64
CA HIS A 120 17.28 -2.85 15.19
C HIS A 120 15.97 -3.34 14.55
N PHE A 121 15.50 -2.59 13.56
CA PHE A 121 14.30 -2.92 12.80
C PHE A 121 14.68 -3.24 11.36
N VAL A 122 14.37 -4.45 10.91
CA VAL A 122 14.65 -4.93 9.55
C VAL A 122 13.35 -5.08 8.79
N ASP A 123 13.06 -4.15 7.90
CA ASP A 123 11.90 -4.22 7.02
C ASP A 123 12.28 -4.86 5.68
N VAL A 124 11.82 -6.10 5.48
CA VAL A 124 12.15 -6.92 4.31
C VAL A 124 11.57 -6.33 3.03
N GLN A 125 10.39 -5.68 3.09
CA GLN A 125 9.82 -4.98 1.95
C GLN A 125 10.70 -3.79 1.52
N THR A 126 11.23 -3.05 2.50
CA THR A 126 12.14 -1.93 2.22
C THR A 126 13.42 -2.41 1.54
N ILE A 127 13.98 -3.56 1.98
CA ILE A 127 15.13 -4.19 1.32
C ILE A 127 14.77 -4.59 -0.11
N PHE A 128 13.63 -5.29 -0.29
CA PHE A 128 13.13 -5.68 -1.60
C PHE A 128 13.00 -4.48 -2.54
N HIS A 129 12.36 -3.39 -2.09
CA HIS A 129 12.17 -2.19 -2.92
C HIS A 129 13.47 -1.44 -3.23
N LYS A 130 14.49 -1.54 -2.38
CA LYS A 130 15.81 -0.92 -2.64
C LYS A 130 16.66 -1.76 -3.59
N MET A 131 16.55 -3.07 -3.51
CA MET A 131 17.37 -3.99 -4.30
C MET A 131 16.74 -4.29 -5.66
N GLU A 132 15.41 -4.44 -5.71
CA GLU A 132 14.65 -4.69 -6.94
C GLU A 132 14.12 -3.36 -7.49
N ARG A 133 14.94 -2.72 -8.31
CA ARG A 133 14.59 -1.43 -8.93
C ARG A 133 13.40 -1.59 -9.88
N ARG A 134 12.44 -0.65 -9.78
CA ARG A 134 11.32 -0.53 -10.72
C ARG A 134 11.67 0.44 -11.85
N THR A 135 12.78 0.16 -12.55
CA THR A 135 13.25 0.92 -13.71
C THR A 135 13.09 0.08 -14.97
N LEU A 136 13.11 0.73 -16.14
CA LEU A 136 13.08 0.04 -17.43
C LEU A 136 14.25 -0.94 -17.58
N GLU A 137 15.46 -0.56 -17.14
CA GLU A 137 16.64 -1.43 -17.14
C GLU A 137 16.39 -2.73 -16.34
N ALA A 138 15.81 -2.60 -15.14
CA ALA A 138 15.48 -3.75 -14.30
C ALA A 138 14.41 -4.63 -14.93
N ALA A 139 13.36 -4.02 -15.51
CA ALA A 139 12.32 -4.73 -16.23
C ALA A 139 12.88 -5.46 -17.46
N TYR A 140 13.72 -4.79 -18.24
CA TYR A 140 14.34 -5.34 -19.45
C TYR A 140 15.22 -6.55 -19.12
N LYS A 141 16.03 -6.45 -18.06
CA LYS A 141 16.82 -7.58 -17.57
C LYS A 141 15.95 -8.72 -17.06
N PHE A 142 14.89 -8.43 -16.34
CA PHE A 142 14.02 -9.45 -15.72
C PHE A 142 13.17 -10.19 -16.76
N TYR A 143 12.55 -9.46 -17.69
CA TYR A 143 11.64 -10.06 -18.69
C TYR A 143 12.37 -10.57 -19.92
N CYS A 144 13.37 -9.82 -20.41
CA CYS A 144 14.05 -10.13 -21.67
C CYS A 144 15.43 -10.80 -21.47
N GLY A 145 15.96 -10.85 -20.24
CA GLY A 145 17.30 -11.38 -19.94
C GLY A 145 18.44 -10.55 -20.52
N LYS A 146 18.16 -9.33 -21.00
CA LYS A 146 19.11 -8.43 -21.70
C LYS A 146 19.54 -7.28 -20.82
N THR A 147 20.68 -6.68 -21.13
CA THR A 147 21.14 -5.41 -20.54
C THR A 147 20.74 -4.25 -21.46
N LEU A 148 20.17 -3.19 -20.88
CA LEU A 148 19.82 -1.99 -21.65
C LEU A 148 21.08 -1.15 -21.84
N GLU A 149 21.65 -1.23 -23.04
CA GLU A 149 22.76 -0.36 -23.45
C GLU A 149 22.21 1.00 -23.89
N ASN A 150 22.93 2.07 -23.60
CA ASN A 150 22.52 3.45 -23.88
C ASN A 150 21.19 3.84 -23.21
N ALA A 151 20.95 3.40 -21.97
CA ALA A 151 19.84 3.89 -21.16
C ALA A 151 19.77 5.44 -21.18
N HIS A 152 18.56 5.98 -21.19
CA HIS A 152 18.24 7.40 -21.41
C HIS A 152 18.39 7.91 -22.86
N SER A 153 18.60 7.01 -23.82
CA SER A 153 18.32 7.30 -25.22
C SER A 153 16.86 6.96 -25.52
N ALA A 154 16.10 7.92 -26.03
CA ALA A 154 14.67 7.72 -26.32
C ALA A 154 14.43 6.53 -27.26
N GLU A 155 15.31 6.28 -28.22
CA GLU A 155 15.21 5.13 -29.15
C GLU A 155 15.43 3.82 -28.44
N ALA A 156 16.52 3.68 -27.64
CA ALA A 156 16.83 2.47 -26.90
C ALA A 156 15.74 2.15 -25.84
N ASP A 157 15.28 3.17 -25.11
CA ASP A 157 14.24 3.03 -24.10
C ASP A 157 12.88 2.63 -24.72
N THR A 158 12.54 3.19 -25.88
CA THR A 158 11.32 2.84 -26.61
C THR A 158 11.34 1.38 -27.09
N LEU A 159 12.47 0.94 -27.67
CA LEU A 159 12.63 -0.45 -28.13
C LEU A 159 12.58 -1.42 -26.95
N ALA A 160 13.29 -1.11 -25.86
CA ALA A 160 13.26 -1.94 -24.65
C ALA A 160 11.85 -2.01 -24.04
N THR A 161 11.10 -0.90 -24.05
CA THR A 161 9.70 -0.89 -23.58
C THR A 161 8.81 -1.81 -24.40
N PHE A 162 8.97 -1.80 -25.71
CA PHE A 162 8.25 -2.70 -26.63
C PHE A 162 8.59 -4.18 -26.33
N GLU A 163 9.88 -4.53 -26.28
CA GLU A 163 10.32 -5.90 -26.01
C GLU A 163 9.85 -6.40 -24.61
N VAL A 164 9.83 -5.50 -23.60
CA VAL A 164 9.28 -5.83 -22.26
C VAL A 164 7.81 -6.17 -22.35
N LEU A 165 7.01 -5.40 -23.10
CA LEU A 165 5.58 -5.70 -23.26
C LEU A 165 5.36 -7.06 -23.94
N GLU A 166 6.11 -7.37 -25.01
CA GLU A 166 6.01 -8.68 -25.66
C GLU A 166 6.35 -9.82 -24.67
N ALA A 167 7.44 -9.67 -23.92
CA ALA A 167 7.85 -10.65 -22.91
C ALA A 167 6.86 -10.79 -21.74
N GLN A 168 6.15 -9.71 -21.38
CA GLN A 168 5.06 -9.75 -20.40
C GLN A 168 3.86 -10.55 -20.93
N LEU A 169 3.49 -10.36 -22.19
CA LEU A 169 2.40 -11.14 -22.82
C LEU A 169 2.73 -12.64 -22.87
N ASP A 170 3.98 -13.00 -23.21
CA ASP A 170 4.43 -14.39 -23.21
C ASP A 170 4.44 -15.01 -21.79
N ARG A 171 4.77 -14.21 -20.78
CA ARG A 171 4.90 -14.67 -19.40
C ARG A 171 3.57 -14.81 -18.66
N TYR A 172 2.60 -13.99 -19.00
CA TYR A 172 1.30 -13.88 -18.31
C TYR A 172 0.11 -14.08 -19.25
N PRO A 173 0.05 -15.19 -20.03
CA PRO A 173 -1.01 -15.40 -21.04
C PRO A 173 -2.41 -15.55 -20.43
N GLU A 174 -2.49 -15.95 -19.15
CA GLU A 174 -3.77 -16.09 -18.44
C GLU A 174 -4.27 -14.73 -17.87
N ASP A 175 -3.36 -13.80 -17.58
CA ASP A 175 -3.69 -12.52 -16.95
C ASP A 175 -3.76 -11.37 -17.96
N LEU A 176 -2.92 -11.43 -19.01
CA LEU A 176 -2.80 -10.38 -20.02
C LEU A 176 -3.40 -10.84 -21.36
N LYS A 177 -4.50 -10.24 -21.74
CA LYS A 177 -5.06 -10.45 -23.08
C LYS A 177 -4.27 -9.66 -24.09
N ASN A 178 -3.77 -10.32 -25.15
CA ASN A 178 -3.07 -9.66 -26.27
C ASN A 178 -4.06 -8.89 -27.16
N ASP A 179 -4.58 -7.81 -26.62
CA ASP A 179 -5.56 -6.90 -27.23
C ASP A 179 -5.36 -5.50 -26.66
N ILE A 180 -5.11 -4.51 -27.51
CA ILE A 180 -4.73 -3.18 -27.06
C ILE A 180 -5.78 -2.52 -26.13
N PRO A 181 -7.09 -2.56 -26.41
CA PRO A 181 -8.09 -2.08 -25.46
C PRO A 181 -8.02 -2.75 -24.09
N ALA A 182 -7.86 -4.08 -24.03
CA ALA A 182 -7.77 -4.81 -22.78
C ALA A 182 -6.47 -4.48 -22.01
N LEU A 183 -5.34 -4.36 -22.70
CA LEU A 183 -4.07 -3.96 -22.10
C LEU A 183 -4.12 -2.52 -21.58
N ALA A 184 -4.78 -1.61 -22.30
CA ALA A 184 -4.98 -0.23 -21.87
C ALA A 184 -5.83 -0.18 -20.58
N GLU A 185 -6.91 -0.94 -20.52
CA GLU A 185 -7.76 -1.07 -19.33
C GLU A 185 -6.96 -1.65 -18.14
N PHE A 186 -6.26 -2.76 -18.35
CA PHE A 186 -5.43 -3.42 -17.32
C PHE A 186 -4.34 -2.50 -16.75
N SER A 187 -3.70 -1.67 -17.61
CA SER A 187 -2.63 -0.76 -17.20
C SER A 187 -3.12 0.59 -16.67
N THR A 188 -4.43 0.84 -16.69
CA THR A 188 -4.99 2.12 -16.24
C THR A 188 -5.20 2.11 -14.73
N HIS A 189 -4.61 3.08 -14.03
CA HIS A 189 -4.87 3.33 -12.62
C HIS A 189 -6.02 4.32 -12.44
N GLY A 190 -7.21 3.80 -12.17
CA GLY A 190 -8.42 4.59 -11.94
C GLY A 190 -9.02 5.16 -13.24
N ARG A 191 -10.24 5.67 -13.14
CA ARG A 191 -11.00 6.22 -14.28
C ARG A 191 -10.66 7.71 -14.45
N ARG A 192 -9.49 8.01 -15.04
CA ARG A 192 -9.03 9.38 -15.28
C ARG A 192 -9.78 10.01 -16.47
N VAL A 193 -10.03 11.31 -16.38
CA VAL A 193 -10.63 12.13 -17.45
C VAL A 193 -9.56 12.88 -18.21
N ASP A 194 -8.57 13.43 -17.51
CA ASP A 194 -7.40 14.10 -18.08
C ASP A 194 -6.12 13.31 -17.83
N PHE A 195 -5.11 13.48 -18.68
CA PHE A 195 -3.85 12.73 -18.58
C PHE A 195 -3.06 13.05 -17.31
N ALA A 196 -3.23 14.24 -16.75
CA ALA A 196 -2.60 14.61 -15.48
C ALA A 196 -3.30 13.98 -14.27
N GLY A 197 -4.49 13.39 -14.44
CA GLY A 197 -5.27 12.80 -13.37
C GLY A 197 -5.84 13.82 -12.38
N SER A 198 -5.98 15.08 -12.79
CA SER A 198 -6.62 16.13 -12.01
C SER A 198 -8.14 15.99 -11.99
N LEU A 199 -8.69 15.30 -12.98
CA LEU A 199 -10.10 14.95 -13.12
C LEU A 199 -10.24 13.42 -13.22
N ALA A 200 -11.27 12.88 -12.57
CA ALA A 200 -11.58 11.46 -12.60
C ALA A 200 -13.09 11.23 -12.66
N TYR A 201 -13.52 10.02 -13.02
CA TYR A 201 -14.90 9.59 -12.85
C TYR A 201 -15.10 8.99 -11.45
N ASN A 202 -16.20 9.32 -10.79
CA ASN A 202 -16.64 8.62 -9.58
C ASN A 202 -17.48 7.37 -9.95
N ASP A 203 -18.00 6.66 -8.93
CA ASP A 203 -18.82 5.45 -9.11
C ASP A 203 -20.18 5.72 -9.79
N LYS A 204 -20.58 6.99 -9.92
CA LYS A 204 -21.81 7.44 -10.60
C LYS A 204 -21.54 7.98 -12.01
N ASP A 205 -20.36 7.75 -12.56
CA ASP A 205 -19.92 8.29 -13.86
C ASP A 205 -19.89 9.83 -13.95
N GLU A 206 -19.85 10.52 -12.80
CA GLU A 206 -19.70 11.95 -12.77
C GLU A 206 -18.24 12.35 -12.77
N ILE A 207 -17.89 13.43 -13.48
CA ILE A 207 -16.54 13.97 -13.48
C ILE A 207 -16.32 14.77 -12.19
N VAL A 208 -15.38 14.30 -11.37
CA VAL A 208 -15.02 14.89 -10.10
C VAL A 208 -13.61 15.48 -10.12
N ILE A 209 -13.37 16.46 -9.28
CA ILE A 209 -12.02 16.97 -9.00
C ILE A 209 -11.24 15.91 -8.21
N ASN A 210 -10.02 15.59 -8.64
CA ASN A 210 -9.20 14.54 -8.00
C ASN A 210 -8.02 15.11 -7.20
N PHE A 211 -8.09 16.36 -6.76
CA PHE A 211 -7.05 17.02 -5.97
C PHE A 211 -7.60 18.07 -5.01
N GLY A 212 -6.78 18.45 -4.01
CA GLY A 212 -7.04 19.57 -3.11
C GLY A 212 -8.35 19.49 -2.33
N LYS A 213 -8.88 20.67 -1.91
CA LYS A 213 -10.05 20.78 -1.03
C LYS A 213 -11.36 20.24 -1.62
N TYR A 214 -11.45 20.13 -2.94
CA TYR A 214 -12.63 19.65 -3.64
C TYR A 214 -12.46 18.22 -4.19
N LYS A 215 -11.49 17.47 -3.70
CA LYS A 215 -11.30 16.09 -4.14
C LYS A 215 -12.57 15.26 -3.93
N GLY A 216 -13.01 14.56 -4.98
CA GLY A 216 -14.22 13.73 -4.99
C GLY A 216 -15.52 14.50 -5.24
N VAL A 217 -15.48 15.83 -5.34
CA VAL A 217 -16.68 16.65 -5.59
C VAL A 217 -16.90 16.80 -7.11
N PRO A 218 -18.13 16.64 -7.63
CA PRO A 218 -18.45 16.89 -9.03
C PRO A 218 -18.04 18.31 -9.46
N VAL A 219 -17.37 18.42 -10.61
CA VAL A 219 -16.87 19.70 -11.13
C VAL A 219 -17.98 20.71 -11.31
N THR A 220 -19.15 20.27 -11.79
CA THR A 220 -20.34 21.12 -11.98
C THR A 220 -20.85 21.70 -10.67
N GLU A 221 -20.77 20.93 -9.58
CA GLU A 221 -21.14 21.38 -8.24
C GLU A 221 -20.17 22.44 -7.72
N VAL A 222 -18.86 22.21 -7.91
CA VAL A 222 -17.84 23.18 -7.53
C VAL A 222 -18.01 24.50 -8.25
N PHE A 223 -18.28 24.50 -9.54
CA PHE A 223 -18.51 25.74 -10.31
C PHE A 223 -19.75 26.52 -9.86
N ARG A 224 -20.78 25.84 -9.34
CA ARG A 224 -21.97 26.49 -8.78
C ARG A 224 -21.68 27.09 -7.39
N LYS A 225 -20.90 26.42 -6.57
CA LYS A 225 -20.58 26.86 -5.19
C LYS A 225 -19.43 27.87 -5.10
N ASP A 226 -18.46 27.78 -5.98
CA ASP A 226 -17.23 28.60 -6.00
C ASP A 226 -17.03 29.16 -7.41
N SER A 227 -17.65 30.31 -7.66
CA SER A 227 -17.62 30.98 -8.97
C SER A 227 -16.20 31.41 -9.41
N GLY A 228 -15.27 31.55 -8.47
CA GLY A 228 -13.87 31.90 -8.72
C GLY A 228 -12.99 30.71 -9.08
N TYR A 229 -13.44 29.47 -8.81
CA TYR A 229 -12.62 28.29 -8.95
C TYR A 229 -12.14 28.05 -10.39
N TYR A 230 -13.00 28.27 -11.38
CA TYR A 230 -12.61 28.19 -12.78
C TYR A 230 -11.44 29.13 -13.10
N ASN A 231 -11.56 30.40 -12.74
CA ASN A 231 -10.52 31.40 -13.00
C ASN A 231 -9.23 31.07 -12.27
N TRP A 232 -9.33 30.54 -11.05
CA TRP A 232 -8.17 30.06 -10.32
C TRP A 232 -7.46 28.92 -11.06
N VAL A 233 -8.17 27.91 -11.53
CA VAL A 233 -7.58 26.81 -12.32
C VAL A 233 -6.91 27.34 -13.58
N MET A 234 -7.57 28.27 -14.29
CA MET A 234 -7.02 28.84 -15.53
C MET A 234 -5.75 29.65 -15.29
N GLY A 235 -5.61 30.31 -14.15
CA GLY A 235 -4.43 31.07 -13.74
C GLY A 235 -3.32 30.22 -13.10
N ALA A 236 -3.64 29.03 -12.59
CA ALA A 236 -2.68 28.15 -11.92
C ALA A 236 -1.82 27.34 -12.91
N GLN A 237 -0.76 26.70 -12.40
CA GLN A 237 0.14 25.85 -13.19
C GLN A 237 -0.45 24.45 -13.42
N PHE A 238 -1.51 24.37 -14.23
CA PHE A 238 -2.04 23.09 -14.72
C PHE A 238 -1.64 22.87 -16.18
N PRO A 239 -1.53 21.59 -16.64
CA PRO A 239 -1.36 21.29 -18.05
C PRO A 239 -2.47 21.90 -18.91
N LEU A 240 -2.14 22.27 -20.14
CA LEU A 240 -3.11 22.89 -21.06
C LEU A 240 -4.30 21.95 -21.35
N GLU A 241 -4.06 20.67 -21.41
CA GLU A 241 -5.08 19.65 -21.61
C GLU A 241 -6.07 19.63 -20.43
N THR A 242 -5.58 19.65 -19.19
CA THR A 242 -6.42 19.79 -17.99
C THR A 242 -7.24 21.07 -18.03
N LYS A 243 -6.63 22.23 -18.37
CA LYS A 243 -7.37 23.51 -18.52
C LYS A 243 -8.44 23.45 -19.61
N ARG A 244 -8.18 22.74 -20.69
CA ARG A 244 -9.16 22.52 -21.76
C ARG A 244 -10.38 21.73 -21.25
N TRP A 245 -10.18 20.69 -20.45
CA TRP A 245 -11.27 19.96 -19.80
C TRP A 245 -12.08 20.86 -18.87
N PHE A 246 -11.43 21.61 -17.99
CA PHE A 246 -12.12 22.57 -17.12
C PHE A 246 -12.93 23.60 -17.91
N SER A 247 -12.40 24.11 -19.02
CA SER A 247 -13.11 25.07 -19.88
C SER A 247 -14.36 24.46 -20.51
N ARG A 248 -14.25 23.21 -21.00
CA ARG A 248 -15.38 22.48 -21.57
C ARG A 248 -16.48 22.27 -20.52
N LEU A 249 -16.13 21.74 -19.36
CA LEU A 249 -17.07 21.49 -18.26
C LEU A 249 -17.72 22.79 -17.72
N TYR A 250 -16.97 23.88 -17.67
CA TYR A 250 -17.49 25.18 -17.29
C TYR A 250 -18.54 25.70 -18.29
N GLN A 251 -18.29 25.57 -19.60
CA GLN A 251 -19.25 25.95 -20.61
C GLN A 251 -20.52 25.08 -20.58
N GLU A 252 -20.40 23.78 -20.34
CA GLU A 252 -21.52 22.86 -20.17
C GLU A 252 -22.38 23.23 -18.96
N THR A 253 -21.73 23.56 -17.82
CA THR A 253 -22.43 23.95 -16.58
C THR A 253 -23.21 25.27 -16.73
N ARG A 254 -22.81 26.18 -17.63
CA ARG A 254 -23.50 27.45 -17.86
C ARG A 254 -24.67 27.35 -18.83
N LYS A 255 -24.81 26.25 -19.53
CA LYS A 255 -25.95 25.99 -20.43
C LYS A 255 -27.12 25.31 -19.73
N LEU A 256 -26.93 24.83 -18.51
CA LEU A 256 -27.93 24.26 -17.62
C LEU A 256 -28.49 25.31 -16.63
#